data_fa5de832b0fbbc04db8c4e785e6a981f
#
_entry.id   fa5de832b0fbbc04db8c4e785e6a981f
#
_cell.length_a   1.000
_cell.length_b   1.000
_cell.length_c   1.000
_cell.angle_alpha   90.00
_cell.angle_beta   90.00
_cell.angle_gamma   90.00
#
_symmetry.space_group_name_H-M   'P 1'
#
loop_
_entity.id
_entity.type
_entity.pdbx_description
1 polymer ?
#
loop_
_entity_poly.entity_id
_entity_poly.type
_entity_poly.pdbx_seq_one_letter_code
_entity_poly.pdbx_strand_id
1 'polypeptide(L)'
;VIVCNGDRVKVFPLSDFFDMDQDKLQYYYYGQVSLSECITAFKGEQSLTNAIMNVTDANPQRVGFIGTSNGNTIYSPTQGNQYAAKVLSTLLDDNGYDVTQLDMVTDTISPDDYDLLVLPAPVNDLTVDAIDKLETFLHNDGNLGKRLLYIADFTQGNTPNLDAFLKD
;
A
#
# COMPACT_ATOMS: atom_id res chain seq x y z
N VAL A 1 -5.03 -12.31 17.06
CA VAL A 1 -6.22 -12.96 16.48
C VAL A 1 -5.85 -13.49 15.11
N ILE A 2 -6.29 -14.69 14.78
CA ILE A 2 -6.06 -15.33 13.49
C ILE A 2 -7.43 -15.66 12.89
N VAL A 3 -7.66 -15.19 11.67
CA VAL A 3 -8.85 -15.53 10.88
C VAL A 3 -8.37 -16.28 9.64
N CYS A 4 -8.96 -17.44 9.36
CA CYS A 4 -8.54 -18.27 8.22
C CYS A 4 -9.75 -18.87 7.49
N ASN A 5 -9.57 -19.08 6.19
CA ASN A 5 -10.49 -19.80 5.32
C ASN A 5 -9.67 -20.55 4.25
N GLY A 6 -9.53 -21.88 4.43
CA GLY A 6 -8.63 -22.66 3.61
C GLY A 6 -7.17 -22.19 3.75
N ASP A 7 -6.53 -21.88 2.65
CA ASP A 7 -5.13 -21.43 2.61
C ASP A 7 -4.96 -19.92 2.87
N ARG A 8 -6.06 -19.19 2.95
CA ARG A 8 -6.03 -17.74 3.23
C ARG A 8 -6.05 -17.48 4.72
N VAL A 9 -5.10 -16.70 5.19
CA VAL A 9 -4.91 -16.40 6.61
C VAL A 9 -4.66 -14.91 6.78
N LYS A 10 -5.41 -14.25 7.68
CA LYS A 10 -5.11 -12.90 8.15
C LYS A 10 -4.79 -12.95 9.64
N VAL A 11 -3.68 -12.34 10.02
CA VAL A 11 -3.20 -12.26 11.40
C VAL A 11 -3.27 -10.82 11.86
N PHE A 12 -3.91 -10.58 12.98
CA PHE A 12 -4.02 -9.27 13.61
C PHE A 12 -3.40 -9.29 15.00
N PRO A 13 -2.52 -8.37 15.35
CA PRO A 13 -2.20 -8.11 16.74
C PRO A 13 -3.44 -7.61 17.48
N LEU A 14 -3.50 -7.82 18.78
CA LEU A 14 -4.65 -7.39 19.57
C LEU A 14 -4.83 -5.87 19.55
N SER A 15 -3.74 -5.13 19.37
CA SER A 15 -3.74 -3.66 19.24
C SER A 15 -4.60 -3.15 18.10
N ASP A 16 -4.77 -3.91 17.02
CA ASP A 16 -5.57 -3.50 15.85
C ASP A 16 -7.08 -3.44 16.13
N PHE A 17 -7.49 -3.97 17.28
CA PHE A 17 -8.88 -3.89 17.75
C PHE A 17 -9.18 -2.64 18.56
N PHE A 18 -8.19 -1.79 18.79
CA PHE A 18 -8.34 -0.60 19.62
C PHE A 18 -7.72 0.63 18.95
N ASP A 19 -8.42 1.75 19.04
CA ASP A 19 -7.79 3.05 18.82
C ASP A 19 -7.09 3.50 20.08
N MET A 20 -5.88 4.02 19.94
CA MET A 20 -5.05 4.41 21.05
C MET A 20 -4.64 5.88 20.98
N ASP A 21 -4.67 6.54 22.12
CA ASP A 21 -4.11 7.87 22.32
C ASP A 21 -2.57 7.78 22.25
N GLN A 22 -2.00 8.34 21.19
CA GLN A 22 -0.54 8.27 20.93
C GLN A 22 0.26 9.04 21.99
N ASP A 23 -0.29 10.13 22.53
CA ASP A 23 0.37 10.91 23.58
C ASP A 23 0.40 10.11 24.89
N LYS A 24 -0.69 9.43 25.23
CA LYS A 24 -0.73 8.57 26.43
C LYS A 24 0.13 7.32 26.28
N LEU A 25 0.30 6.78 25.08
CA LEU A 25 1.22 5.65 24.85
C LEU A 25 2.64 5.99 25.27
N GLN A 26 3.09 7.22 25.06
CA GLN A 26 4.40 7.65 25.54
C GLN A 26 4.50 7.55 27.08
N TYR A 27 3.48 7.98 27.81
CA TYR A 27 3.44 7.86 29.27
C TYR A 27 3.34 6.42 29.77
N TYR A 28 2.65 5.57 29.01
CA TYR A 28 2.62 4.13 29.27
C TYR A 28 4.03 3.51 29.21
N TYR A 29 4.84 3.85 28.20
CA TYR A 29 6.22 3.35 28.10
C TYR A 29 7.11 3.81 29.26
N TYR A 30 6.79 4.93 29.88
CA TYR A 30 7.47 5.39 31.12
C TYR A 30 6.82 4.86 32.40
N GLY A 31 5.82 3.98 32.32
CA GLY A 31 5.15 3.39 33.47
C GLY A 31 4.27 4.35 34.28
N GLN A 32 3.86 5.48 33.67
CA GLN A 32 3.07 6.52 34.34
C GLN A 32 1.55 6.32 34.22
N VAL A 33 1.11 5.58 33.21
CA VAL A 33 -0.30 5.23 32.97
C VAL A 33 -0.41 3.75 32.58
N SER A 34 -1.58 3.17 32.74
CA SER A 34 -1.87 1.81 32.30
C SER A 34 -2.23 1.78 30.80
N LEU A 35 -2.05 0.62 30.14
CA LEU A 35 -2.43 0.45 28.75
C LEU A 35 -3.92 0.72 28.50
N SER A 36 -4.77 0.38 29.48
CA SER A 36 -6.22 0.63 29.38
C SER A 36 -6.59 2.11 29.32
N GLU A 37 -5.76 2.99 29.89
CA GLU A 37 -5.97 4.45 29.84
C GLU A 37 -5.56 5.05 28.51
N CYS A 38 -4.79 4.30 27.71
CA CYS A 38 -4.44 4.70 26.36
C CYS A 38 -5.53 4.35 25.32
N ILE A 39 -6.46 3.44 25.64
CA ILE A 39 -7.52 3.03 24.73
C ILE A 39 -8.58 4.13 24.65
N THR A 40 -8.86 4.59 23.43
CA THR A 40 -9.88 5.63 23.15
C THR A 40 -11.15 5.05 22.55
N ALA A 41 -11.04 3.98 21.76
CA ALA A 41 -12.19 3.29 21.18
C ALA A 41 -11.88 1.81 20.91
N PHE A 42 -12.95 1.00 20.86
CA PHE A 42 -12.90 -0.39 20.41
C PHE A 42 -13.42 -0.49 18.98
N LYS A 43 -12.59 -0.99 18.06
CA LYS A 43 -12.91 -1.19 16.64
C LYS A 43 -12.87 -2.66 16.20
N GLY A 44 -12.92 -3.56 17.16
CA GLY A 44 -12.77 -4.99 16.91
C GLY A 44 -13.84 -5.58 15.99
N GLU A 45 -15.04 -5.03 15.99
CA GLU A 45 -16.11 -5.45 15.09
C GLU A 45 -15.75 -5.17 13.63
N GLN A 46 -15.26 -3.97 13.33
CA GLN A 46 -14.81 -3.59 11.99
C GLN A 46 -13.60 -4.42 11.56
N SER A 47 -12.59 -4.54 12.43
CA SER A 47 -11.37 -5.30 12.15
C SER A 47 -11.68 -6.77 11.88
N LEU A 48 -12.58 -7.38 12.64
CA LEU A 48 -12.99 -8.77 12.42
C LEU A 48 -13.80 -8.94 11.13
N THR A 49 -14.71 -8.01 10.83
CA THR A 49 -15.50 -8.03 9.59
C THR A 49 -14.58 -7.92 8.38
N ASN A 50 -13.65 -6.98 8.38
CA ASN A 50 -12.68 -6.83 7.31
C ASN A 50 -11.82 -8.10 7.15
N ALA A 51 -11.39 -8.70 8.27
CA ALA A 51 -10.64 -9.95 8.25
C ALA A 51 -11.41 -11.10 7.60
N ILE A 52 -12.69 -11.24 7.94
CA ILE A 52 -13.56 -12.27 7.36
C ILE A 52 -13.73 -12.00 5.86
N MET A 53 -13.99 -10.77 5.46
CA MET A 53 -14.08 -10.40 4.05
C MET A 53 -12.82 -10.76 3.29
N ASN A 54 -11.65 -10.40 3.83
CA ASN A 54 -10.34 -10.69 3.23
C ASN A 54 -10.11 -12.18 2.98
N VAL A 55 -10.41 -13.04 3.95
CA VAL A 55 -10.16 -14.47 3.80
C VAL A 55 -11.25 -15.20 3.00
N THR A 56 -12.43 -14.60 2.85
CA THR A 56 -13.55 -15.19 2.08
C THR A 56 -13.64 -14.69 0.65
N ASP A 57 -13.00 -13.59 0.31
CA ASP A 57 -12.97 -13.10 -1.07
C ASP A 57 -12.14 -14.07 -1.93
N ALA A 58 -12.79 -14.73 -2.87
CA ALA A 58 -12.15 -15.70 -3.75
C ALA A 58 -11.27 -15.03 -4.83
N ASN A 59 -11.45 -13.73 -5.08
CA ASN A 59 -10.72 -13.00 -6.13
C ASN A 59 -10.44 -11.54 -5.73
N PRO A 60 -9.56 -11.32 -4.73
CA PRO A 60 -9.23 -9.98 -4.29
C PRO A 60 -8.61 -9.16 -5.41
N GLN A 61 -8.89 -7.86 -5.43
CA GLN A 61 -8.22 -6.93 -6.33
C GLN A 61 -6.74 -6.87 -5.97
N ARG A 62 -5.87 -7.13 -6.95
CA ARG A 62 -4.41 -7.16 -6.78
C ARG A 62 -3.82 -5.80 -7.06
N VAL A 63 -3.10 -5.27 -6.09
CA VAL A 63 -2.51 -3.93 -6.14
C VAL A 63 -0.99 -4.03 -6.14
N GLY A 64 -0.36 -3.59 -7.22
CA GLY A 64 1.08 -3.40 -7.28
C GLY A 64 1.44 -2.02 -6.71
N PHE A 65 2.09 -1.99 -5.56
CA PHE A 65 2.55 -0.75 -4.93
C PHE A 65 4.02 -0.53 -5.27
N ILE A 66 4.32 0.51 -6.04
CA ILE A 66 5.67 0.77 -6.54
C ILE A 66 6.53 1.35 -5.41
N GLY A 67 7.39 0.50 -4.85
CA GLY A 67 8.23 0.83 -3.69
C GLY A 67 9.59 1.39 -4.06
N THR A 68 10.15 0.97 -5.20
CA THR A 68 11.44 1.47 -5.70
C THR A 68 11.36 1.78 -7.18
N SER A 69 12.20 2.69 -7.63
CA SER A 69 12.40 3.00 -9.03
C SER A 69 13.85 3.43 -9.23
N ASN A 70 14.49 2.85 -10.24
CA ASN A 70 15.88 3.17 -10.60
C ASN A 70 16.86 3.05 -9.41
N GLY A 71 16.65 2.01 -8.58
CA GLY A 71 17.46 1.76 -7.37
C GLY A 71 17.20 2.73 -6.20
N ASN A 72 16.27 3.69 -6.35
CA ASN A 72 15.90 4.61 -5.29
C ASN A 72 14.56 4.22 -4.68
N THR A 73 14.50 4.20 -3.37
CA THR A 73 13.26 3.93 -2.65
C THR A 73 12.27 5.07 -2.85
N ILE A 74 11.16 4.78 -3.50
CA ILE A 74 10.01 5.70 -3.60
C ILE A 74 9.16 5.58 -2.35
N TYR A 75 8.89 4.32 -1.97
CA TYR A 75 8.08 3.97 -0.82
C TYR A 75 8.67 2.75 -0.10
N SER A 76 8.70 2.80 1.23
CA SER A 76 9.03 1.64 2.05
C SER A 76 8.15 1.64 3.31
N PRO A 77 7.46 0.53 3.61
CA PRO A 77 6.65 0.41 4.82
C PRO A 77 7.45 0.50 6.12
N THR A 78 8.77 0.30 6.03
CA THR A 78 9.68 0.32 7.18
C THR A 78 10.43 1.64 7.35
N GLN A 79 10.43 2.51 6.34
CA GLN A 79 11.11 3.81 6.39
C GLN A 79 10.06 4.92 6.51
N GLY A 80 10.09 5.70 7.57
CA GLY A 80 9.05 6.64 7.97
C GLY A 80 8.81 7.86 7.07
N ASN A 81 9.56 8.04 5.97
CA ASN A 81 9.54 9.25 5.17
C ASN A 81 8.34 9.40 4.23
N GLN A 82 7.50 8.38 4.11
CA GLN A 82 6.32 8.41 3.24
C GLN A 82 5.08 7.86 3.97
N TYR A 83 4.75 8.53 5.05
CA TYR A 83 3.67 8.13 5.94
C TYR A 83 2.32 7.97 5.21
N ALA A 84 1.98 8.90 4.33
CA ALA A 84 0.72 8.84 3.58
C ALA A 84 0.64 7.61 2.66
N ALA A 85 1.73 7.27 1.97
CA ALA A 85 1.80 6.08 1.14
C ALA A 85 1.71 4.80 1.96
N LYS A 86 2.35 4.76 3.14
CA LYS A 86 2.23 3.65 4.09
C LYS A 86 0.79 3.48 4.58
N VAL A 87 0.13 4.58 4.96
CA VAL A 87 -1.26 4.54 5.41
C VAL A 87 -2.18 4.01 4.31
N LEU A 88 -1.99 4.46 3.07
CA LEU A 88 -2.78 3.97 1.94
C LEU A 88 -2.54 2.47 1.69
N SER A 89 -1.30 2.01 1.70
CA SER A 89 -0.98 0.59 1.53
C SER A 89 -1.63 -0.27 2.61
N THR A 90 -1.53 0.16 3.87
CA THR A 90 -2.19 -0.52 4.99
C THR A 90 -3.71 -0.50 4.84
N LEU A 91 -4.29 0.65 4.46
CA LEU A 91 -5.73 0.76 4.27
C LEU A 91 -6.24 -0.16 3.16
N LEU A 92 -5.53 -0.29 2.06
CA LEU A 92 -5.87 -1.22 0.98
C LEU A 92 -5.83 -2.66 1.48
N ASP A 93 -4.74 -3.07 2.15
CA ASP A 93 -4.60 -4.42 2.71
C ASP A 93 -5.70 -4.72 3.75
N ASP A 94 -6.02 -3.78 4.63
CA ASP A 94 -7.08 -3.92 5.62
C ASP A 94 -8.49 -4.04 4.98
N ASN A 95 -8.68 -3.48 3.79
CA ASN A 95 -9.94 -3.56 3.05
C ASN A 95 -9.99 -4.70 2.01
N GLY A 96 -9.07 -5.66 2.07
CA GLY A 96 -9.13 -6.90 1.30
C GLY A 96 -8.43 -6.89 -0.03
N TYR A 97 -7.70 -5.83 -0.33
CA TYR A 97 -6.83 -5.82 -1.50
C TYR A 97 -5.58 -6.67 -1.25
N ASP A 98 -5.13 -7.37 -2.27
CA ASP A 98 -3.85 -8.08 -2.23
C ASP A 98 -2.74 -7.11 -2.68
N VAL A 99 -2.03 -6.55 -1.70
CA VAL A 99 -1.04 -5.49 -1.93
C VAL A 99 0.36 -6.07 -1.98
N THR A 100 1.00 -5.99 -3.15
CA THR A 100 2.39 -6.40 -3.36
C THR A 100 3.26 -5.18 -3.61
N GLN A 101 4.38 -5.08 -2.90
CA GLN A 101 5.38 -4.05 -3.15
C GLN A 101 6.25 -4.43 -4.35
N LEU A 102 6.42 -3.48 -5.28
CA LEU A 102 7.13 -3.68 -6.53
C LEU A 102 8.37 -2.80 -6.65
N ASP A 103 9.39 -3.34 -7.30
CA ASP A 103 10.54 -2.59 -7.82
C ASP A 103 10.42 -2.45 -9.34
N MET A 104 10.38 -1.21 -9.83
CA MET A 104 10.26 -0.94 -11.29
C MET A 104 11.43 -1.46 -12.10
N VAL A 105 12.58 -1.71 -11.48
CA VAL A 105 13.78 -2.19 -12.18
C VAL A 105 13.80 -3.71 -12.28
N THR A 106 13.59 -4.39 -11.15
CA THR A 106 13.77 -5.84 -11.04
C THR A 106 12.52 -6.64 -11.33
N ASP A 107 11.34 -6.08 -11.04
CA ASP A 107 10.11 -6.84 -11.12
C ASP A 107 9.44 -6.73 -12.48
N THR A 108 8.77 -7.81 -12.86
CA THR A 108 7.87 -7.82 -14.01
C THR A 108 6.52 -7.26 -13.60
N ILE A 109 6.02 -6.30 -14.37
CA ILE A 109 4.71 -5.71 -14.16
C ILE A 109 3.78 -6.22 -15.27
N SER A 110 3.01 -7.26 -14.95
CA SER A 110 2.08 -7.87 -15.88
C SER A 110 0.63 -7.45 -15.60
N PRO A 111 -0.16 -7.13 -16.65
CA PRO A 111 -1.59 -6.93 -16.47
C PRO A 111 -2.33 -8.17 -15.94
N ASP A 112 -1.77 -9.37 -16.11
CA ASP A 112 -2.34 -10.60 -15.55
C ASP A 112 -2.15 -10.70 -14.04
N ASP A 113 -1.14 -10.02 -13.48
CA ASP A 113 -0.78 -10.11 -12.07
C ASP A 113 -1.42 -9.01 -11.21
N TYR A 114 -1.72 -7.85 -11.81
CA TYR A 114 -2.24 -6.70 -11.08
C TYR A 114 -3.47 -6.08 -11.75
N ASP A 115 -4.35 -5.48 -10.95
CA ASP A 115 -5.56 -4.77 -11.39
C ASP A 115 -5.40 -3.25 -11.25
N LEU A 116 -4.54 -2.84 -10.31
CA LEU A 116 -4.19 -1.44 -10.02
C LEU A 116 -2.70 -1.34 -9.73
N LEU A 117 -2.04 -0.35 -10.29
CA LEU A 117 -0.72 0.09 -9.83
C LEU A 117 -0.85 1.39 -9.04
N VAL A 118 -0.10 1.48 -7.95
CA VAL A 118 0.04 2.72 -7.17
C VAL A 118 1.47 3.21 -7.30
N LEU A 119 1.63 4.39 -7.87
CA LEU A 119 2.92 5.07 -8.05
C LEU A 119 2.97 6.31 -7.12
N PRO A 120 3.58 6.20 -5.95
CA PRO A 120 3.92 7.39 -5.16
C PRO A 120 4.94 8.24 -5.90
N ALA A 121 4.93 9.54 -5.65
CA ALA A 121 5.84 10.50 -6.28
C ALA A 121 7.30 10.02 -6.24
N PRO A 122 7.93 9.77 -7.39
CA PRO A 122 9.30 9.31 -7.43
C PRO A 122 10.28 10.43 -7.06
N VAL A 123 11.32 10.08 -6.31
CA VAL A 123 12.40 11.01 -5.94
C VAL A 123 13.22 11.42 -7.17
N ASN A 124 13.41 10.47 -8.10
CA ASN A 124 14.08 10.69 -9.39
C ASN A 124 13.14 10.30 -10.53
N ASP A 125 13.44 10.81 -11.73
CA ASP A 125 12.67 10.47 -12.90
C ASP A 125 12.68 8.94 -13.19
N LEU A 126 11.62 8.47 -13.80
CA LEU A 126 11.54 7.09 -14.26
C LEU A 126 12.40 6.90 -15.51
N THR A 127 13.01 5.72 -15.63
CA THR A 127 13.69 5.34 -16.87
C THR A 127 12.68 5.09 -17.99
N VAL A 128 13.13 5.14 -19.24
CA VAL A 128 12.28 4.81 -20.40
C VAL A 128 11.71 3.40 -20.24
N ASP A 129 12.52 2.43 -19.83
CA ASP A 129 12.06 1.05 -19.61
C ASP A 129 10.98 0.95 -18.52
N ALA A 130 11.04 1.79 -17.49
CA ALA A 130 10.02 1.86 -16.45
C ALA A 130 8.70 2.46 -17.00
N ILE A 131 8.80 3.47 -17.84
CA ILE A 131 7.64 4.04 -18.54
C ILE A 131 7.02 3.00 -19.48
N ASP A 132 7.83 2.29 -20.28
CA ASP A 132 7.36 1.23 -21.18
C ASP A 132 6.60 0.12 -20.42
N LYS A 133 7.05 -0.22 -19.19
CA LYS A 133 6.33 -1.17 -18.33
C LYS A 133 4.96 -0.64 -17.91
N LEU A 134 4.85 0.65 -17.55
CA LEU A 134 3.57 1.28 -17.19
C LEU A 134 2.61 1.33 -18.39
N GLU A 135 3.11 1.72 -19.56
CA GLU A 135 2.34 1.75 -20.79
C GLU A 135 1.83 0.36 -21.17
N THR A 136 2.71 -0.64 -21.15
CA THR A 136 2.34 -2.04 -21.42
C THR A 136 1.26 -2.53 -20.48
N PHE A 137 1.40 -2.23 -19.19
CA PHE A 137 0.40 -2.58 -18.19
C PHE A 137 -0.95 -1.93 -18.48
N LEU A 138 -0.99 -0.62 -18.73
CA LEU A 138 -2.22 0.12 -18.98
C LEU A 138 -2.87 -0.28 -20.31
N HIS A 139 -2.06 -0.52 -21.36
CA HIS A 139 -2.54 -0.94 -22.66
C HIS A 139 -3.14 -2.36 -22.63
N ASN A 140 -2.60 -3.25 -21.81
CA ASN A 140 -3.16 -4.58 -21.54
C ASN A 140 -3.51 -5.33 -22.85
N ASP A 141 -2.57 -5.40 -23.79
CA ASP A 141 -2.75 -6.01 -25.12
C ASP A 141 -3.97 -5.46 -25.90
N GLY A 142 -4.30 -4.21 -25.70
CA GLY A 142 -5.44 -3.53 -26.32
C GLY A 142 -6.77 -3.72 -25.58
N ASN A 143 -6.81 -4.51 -24.52
CA ASN A 143 -8.04 -4.71 -23.72
C ASN A 143 -8.32 -3.54 -22.76
N LEU A 144 -7.30 -2.74 -22.45
CA LEU A 144 -7.39 -1.66 -21.45
C LEU A 144 -7.91 -2.16 -20.08
N GLY A 145 -8.53 -1.28 -19.30
CA GLY A 145 -9.20 -1.66 -18.04
C GLY A 145 -8.29 -1.74 -16.81
N LYS A 146 -6.97 -1.67 -16.99
CA LYS A 146 -6.00 -1.55 -15.89
C LYS A 146 -5.91 -0.09 -15.44
N ARG A 147 -5.49 0.11 -14.20
CA ARG A 147 -5.55 1.44 -13.56
C ARG A 147 -4.21 1.80 -12.97
N LEU A 148 -3.85 3.08 -13.05
CA LEU A 148 -2.71 3.67 -12.36
C LEU A 148 -3.22 4.77 -11.43
N LEU A 149 -2.86 4.67 -10.15
CA LEU A 149 -3.02 5.76 -9.19
C LEU A 149 -1.66 6.41 -8.97
N TYR A 150 -1.47 7.59 -9.57
CA TYR A 150 -0.30 8.41 -9.31
C TYR A 150 -0.57 9.36 -8.14
N ILE A 151 0.32 9.38 -7.15
CA ILE A 151 0.24 10.24 -5.97
C ILE A 151 1.35 11.29 -6.08
N ALA A 152 0.99 12.47 -6.58
CA ALA A 152 1.92 13.60 -6.69
C ALA A 152 2.33 14.14 -5.31
N ASP A 153 3.57 14.62 -5.20
CA ASP A 153 4.08 15.29 -4.02
C ASP A 153 4.72 16.63 -4.43
N PHE A 154 4.52 17.67 -3.63
CA PHE A 154 5.06 19.01 -3.90
C PHE A 154 6.58 19.08 -3.80
N THR A 155 7.21 18.09 -3.18
CA THR A 155 8.68 17.95 -3.08
C THR A 155 9.29 17.12 -4.21
N GLN A 156 8.45 16.60 -5.13
CA GLN A 156 8.91 15.82 -6.27
C GLN A 156 9.88 16.64 -7.13
N GLY A 157 11.00 16.00 -7.50
CA GLY A 157 11.98 16.61 -8.41
C GLY A 157 11.47 16.73 -9.85
N ASN A 158 12.38 17.10 -10.75
CA ASN A 158 12.09 17.16 -12.17
C ASN A 158 12.02 15.73 -12.75
N THR A 159 10.86 15.37 -13.32
CA THR A 159 10.57 14.02 -13.83
C THR A 159 10.08 14.07 -15.29
N PRO A 160 10.93 14.48 -16.25
CA PRO A 160 10.49 14.72 -17.63
C PRO A 160 9.90 13.50 -18.34
N ASN A 161 10.39 12.27 -18.08
CA ASN A 161 9.83 11.06 -18.69
C ASN A 161 8.42 10.77 -18.12
N LEU A 162 8.29 10.83 -16.78
CA LEU A 162 6.98 10.67 -16.14
C LEU A 162 6.01 11.78 -16.55
N ASP A 163 6.47 13.02 -16.62
CA ASP A 163 5.64 14.15 -17.03
C ASP A 163 5.16 14.04 -18.48
N ALA A 164 5.98 13.48 -19.37
CA ALA A 164 5.59 13.20 -20.75
C ALA A 164 4.50 12.11 -20.77
N PHE A 165 4.74 10.99 -20.10
CA PHE A 165 3.79 9.88 -19.98
C PHE A 165 2.42 10.29 -19.42
N LEU A 166 2.39 11.17 -18.41
CA LEU A 166 1.12 11.62 -17.81
C LEU A 166 0.33 12.61 -18.67
N LYS A 167 0.91 13.12 -19.77
CA LYS A 167 0.23 14.06 -20.70
C LYS A 167 -0.41 13.35 -21.90
N ASP A 168 0.03 12.15 -22.21
CA ASP A 168 -0.48 11.33 -23.32
C ASP A 168 -1.74 10.58 -22.89
#